data_b4bbc8788ffe4c174c2c5ccc32c6c6c0
#
_entry.id   b4bbc8788ffe4c174c2c5ccc32c6c6c0
#
_cell.length_a   1.000
_cell.length_b   1.000
_cell.length_c   1.000
_cell.angle_alpha   90.00
_cell.angle_beta   90.00
_cell.angle_gamma   90.00
#
_symmetry.space_group_name_H-M   'P 1'
#
loop_
_entity.id
_entity.type
_entity.pdbx_description
1 polymer ?
#
loop_
_entity_poly.entity_id
_entity_poly.type
_entity_poly.pdbx_seq_one_letter_code
_entity_poly.pdbx_strand_id
1 'polypeptide(L)'
;MTMNADSEKLRLREKLGYGCGDFASCLFWQTFAVYLANFYTDIFGLTAAAAATMFLVTRTWDLAFDPVMGVVADRTTTRVGKFRPYLLWIPVPLGIMAVLTFTTPDFSATGKLIYAYITYGLLMLLYSAVNVPYAALLGVMTSRSSERTALSSYRMIGAFVGSLFVVYSNYGLVYYFSVKDSRIGVALEMAITAVTRVFDTTAAAVQSGAFPASAATPAGYRSAIVVYAVLAIILFFVTYALTRERVRPMPGGHTSWKRDVVDLLKNRPWLMLVAVTILKNGFAGVRGGMIVYYFKYYVHNEPLSAMYLMLGSLASILGIYLVQFLPDRYGKKIPYIVSILFAGLFSVLSYWVGPQQYTAMFVYQIAINFFMGPPTAMLWSLYADAADYSELKTGRRATGLIFSASGMSQKLGWTIASSVGLYILAYYSFQPNVEQTPETLNGICLLVTMIPAMCCLVAGLVMCFYPLNSKRVREIEAGLRAARENEAHAG
;
A
#
# COMPACT_ATOMS: atom_id res chain seq x y z
N MET A 1 -15.48 27.63 25.22
CA MET A 1 -14.07 27.23 25.43
C MET A 1 -13.37 27.30 24.09
N THR A 2 -12.65 28.36 23.81
CA THR A 2 -11.82 28.50 22.59
C THR A 2 -10.78 27.40 22.59
N MET A 3 -10.95 26.42 21.72
CA MET A 3 -9.94 25.38 21.52
C MET A 3 -8.67 26.05 20.99
N ASN A 4 -7.62 26.08 21.82
CA ASN A 4 -6.31 26.61 21.44
C ASN A 4 -5.81 25.94 20.16
N ALA A 5 -5.35 26.73 19.22
CA ALA A 5 -4.79 26.23 17.94
C ALA A 5 -3.65 25.20 18.12
N ASP A 6 -2.95 25.24 19.26
CA ASP A 6 -1.93 24.26 19.62
C ASP A 6 -2.49 22.88 20.05
N SER A 7 -3.76 22.78 20.42
CA SER A 7 -4.39 21.50 20.79
C SER A 7 -4.66 20.57 19.60
N GLU A 8 -4.58 21.08 18.38
CA GLU A 8 -4.80 20.33 17.14
C GLU A 8 -3.52 19.74 16.50
N LYS A 9 -2.33 20.14 16.98
CA LYS A 9 -1.07 19.52 16.58
C LYS A 9 -0.98 18.10 17.14
N LEU A 10 -0.73 17.13 16.25
CA LEU A 10 -0.53 15.74 16.65
C LEU A 10 0.85 15.54 17.26
N ARG A 11 0.89 14.81 18.37
CA ARG A 11 2.16 14.43 19.00
C ARG A 11 2.88 13.40 18.14
N LEU A 12 4.22 13.38 18.21
CA LEU A 12 5.05 12.43 17.46
C LEU A 12 4.64 10.97 17.71
N ARG A 13 4.31 10.62 18.96
CA ARG A 13 3.82 9.28 19.34
C ARG A 13 2.57 8.86 18.58
N GLU A 14 1.67 9.78 18.24
CA GLU A 14 0.44 9.49 17.50
C GLU A 14 0.73 9.28 16.02
N LYS A 15 1.66 10.05 15.47
CA LYS A 15 2.14 9.90 14.08
C LYS A 15 2.85 8.56 13.90
N LEU A 16 3.76 8.20 14.82
CA LEU A 16 4.42 6.90 14.84
C LEU A 16 3.42 5.76 15.05
N GLY A 17 2.51 5.89 16.01
CA GLY A 17 1.45 4.91 16.25
C GLY A 17 0.57 4.68 15.04
N TYR A 18 0.26 5.73 14.27
CA TYR A 18 -0.47 5.59 13.02
C TYR A 18 0.37 4.88 11.95
N GLY A 19 1.67 5.18 11.85
CA GLY A 19 2.59 4.49 10.94
C GLY A 19 2.74 2.99 11.22
N CYS A 20 2.65 2.57 12.50
CA CYS A 20 2.67 1.16 12.89
C CYS A 20 1.53 0.34 12.25
N GLY A 21 0.38 0.96 11.98
CA GLY A 21 -0.75 0.28 11.32
C GLY A 21 -0.44 -0.16 9.88
N ASP A 22 0.24 0.67 9.10
CA ASP A 22 0.66 0.28 7.75
C ASP A 22 1.85 -0.68 7.77
N PHE A 23 2.76 -0.55 8.73
CA PHE A 23 3.78 -1.57 8.94
C PHE A 23 3.11 -2.94 9.18
N ALA A 24 2.14 -3.02 10.10
CA ALA A 24 1.37 -4.24 10.37
C ALA A 24 0.66 -4.78 9.12
N SER A 25 0.02 -3.89 8.36
CA SER A 25 -0.66 -4.26 7.11
C SER A 25 0.31 -4.83 6.07
N CYS A 26 1.52 -4.26 5.97
CA CYS A 26 2.52 -4.69 5.02
C CYS A 26 3.18 -6.02 5.40
N LEU A 27 3.20 -6.41 6.67
CA LEU A 27 3.61 -7.77 7.07
C LEU A 27 2.77 -8.84 6.36
N PHE A 28 1.46 -8.61 6.23
CA PHE A 28 0.57 -9.50 5.52
C PHE A 28 0.62 -9.28 4.00
N TRP A 29 0.41 -8.04 3.57
CA TRP A 29 0.31 -7.73 2.14
C TRP A 29 1.54 -8.15 1.34
N GLN A 30 2.73 -7.81 1.83
CA GLN A 30 3.98 -8.14 1.15
C GLN A 30 4.22 -9.65 1.10
N THR A 31 3.87 -10.35 2.17
CA THR A 31 3.94 -11.81 2.21
C THR A 31 3.02 -12.44 1.17
N PHE A 32 1.79 -11.93 1.05
CA PHE A 32 0.84 -12.46 0.06
C PHE A 32 1.24 -12.09 -1.38
N ALA A 33 1.75 -10.89 -1.58
CA ALA A 33 2.13 -10.42 -2.91
C ALA A 33 3.34 -11.16 -3.48
N VAL A 34 4.30 -11.53 -2.63
CA VAL A 34 5.59 -12.10 -3.07
C VAL A 34 5.63 -13.62 -2.92
N TYR A 35 5.17 -14.16 -1.79
CA TYR A 35 5.44 -15.54 -1.42
C TYR A 35 4.25 -16.50 -1.54
N LEU A 36 3.01 -15.98 -1.55
CA LEU A 36 1.83 -16.84 -1.52
C LEU A 36 1.66 -17.66 -2.81
N ALA A 37 2.00 -17.10 -3.98
CA ALA A 37 1.93 -17.82 -5.23
C ALA A 37 2.87 -19.03 -5.23
N ASN A 38 4.13 -18.81 -4.85
CA ASN A 38 5.13 -19.86 -4.73
C ASN A 38 4.73 -20.92 -3.68
N PHE A 39 4.20 -20.49 -2.53
CA PHE A 39 3.68 -21.40 -1.52
C PHE A 39 2.58 -22.31 -2.07
N TYR A 40 1.59 -21.77 -2.80
CA TYR A 40 0.50 -22.58 -3.34
C TYR A 40 0.93 -23.55 -4.44
N THR A 41 1.89 -23.17 -5.30
CA THR A 41 2.39 -24.07 -6.36
C THR A 41 3.38 -25.09 -5.83
N ASP A 42 4.42 -24.66 -5.15
CA ASP A 42 5.60 -25.48 -4.87
C ASP A 42 5.47 -26.26 -3.55
N ILE A 43 4.72 -25.74 -2.57
CA ILE A 43 4.60 -26.32 -1.21
C ILE A 43 3.23 -26.98 -1.00
N PHE A 44 2.15 -26.24 -1.32
CA PHE A 44 0.79 -26.72 -1.12
C PHE A 44 0.35 -27.72 -2.20
N GLY A 45 0.92 -27.63 -3.40
CA GLY A 45 0.72 -28.56 -4.51
C GLY A 45 -0.51 -28.27 -5.37
N LEU A 46 -0.91 -27.00 -5.51
CA LEU A 46 -1.90 -26.58 -6.52
C LEU A 46 -1.22 -26.39 -7.87
N THR A 47 -1.96 -26.66 -8.95
CA THR A 47 -1.50 -26.28 -10.29
C THR A 47 -1.45 -24.76 -10.44
N ALA A 48 -0.51 -24.24 -11.22
CA ALA A 48 -0.37 -22.80 -11.46
C ALA A 48 -1.68 -22.18 -12.01
N ALA A 49 -2.39 -22.91 -12.88
CA ALA A 49 -3.68 -22.46 -13.42
C ALA A 49 -4.77 -22.35 -12.34
N ALA A 50 -4.85 -23.34 -11.42
CA ALA A 50 -5.81 -23.30 -10.31
C ALA A 50 -5.50 -22.14 -9.35
N ALA A 51 -4.23 -21.93 -9.01
CA ALA A 51 -3.79 -20.81 -8.18
C ALA A 51 -4.09 -19.46 -8.87
N ALA A 52 -3.80 -19.31 -10.16
CA ALA A 52 -4.10 -18.09 -10.91
C ALA A 52 -5.60 -17.77 -10.94
N THR A 53 -6.45 -18.78 -11.17
CA THR A 53 -7.90 -18.62 -11.15
C THR A 53 -8.39 -18.21 -9.75
N MET A 54 -7.86 -18.85 -8.71
CA MET A 54 -8.19 -18.50 -7.32
C MET A 54 -7.82 -17.06 -7.00
N PHE A 55 -6.62 -16.60 -7.37
CA PHE A 55 -6.22 -15.22 -7.16
C PHE A 55 -7.13 -14.23 -7.91
N LEU A 56 -7.51 -14.54 -9.15
CA LEU A 56 -8.39 -13.68 -9.93
C LEU A 56 -9.77 -13.54 -9.28
N VAL A 57 -10.38 -14.66 -8.90
CA VAL A 57 -11.71 -14.68 -8.26
C VAL A 57 -11.67 -13.95 -6.91
N THR A 58 -10.70 -14.25 -6.06
CA THR A 58 -10.60 -13.64 -4.73
C THR A 58 -10.28 -12.15 -4.78
N ARG A 59 -9.43 -11.69 -5.72
CA ARG A 59 -9.15 -10.27 -5.93
C ARG A 59 -10.35 -9.49 -6.47
N THR A 60 -11.14 -10.10 -7.36
CA THR A 60 -12.38 -9.49 -7.85
C THR A 60 -13.38 -9.32 -6.71
N TRP A 61 -13.50 -10.33 -5.87
CA TRP A 61 -14.35 -10.29 -4.68
C TRP A 61 -13.90 -9.23 -3.67
N ASP A 62 -12.62 -9.18 -3.37
CA ASP A 62 -12.00 -8.17 -2.49
C ASP A 62 -12.24 -6.75 -2.99
N LEU A 63 -12.10 -6.52 -4.30
CA LEU A 63 -12.38 -5.23 -4.93
C LEU A 63 -13.83 -4.77 -4.72
N ALA A 64 -14.79 -5.70 -4.81
CA ALA A 64 -16.21 -5.42 -4.58
C ALA A 64 -16.52 -5.21 -3.08
N PHE A 65 -15.78 -5.83 -2.19
CA PHE A 65 -15.99 -5.76 -0.75
C PHE A 65 -15.50 -4.43 -0.12
N ASP A 66 -14.46 -3.80 -0.65
CA ASP A 66 -13.91 -2.56 -0.10
C ASP A 66 -14.96 -1.45 0.10
N PRO A 67 -15.81 -1.11 -0.90
CA PRO A 67 -16.87 -0.11 -0.72
C PRO A 67 -17.91 -0.52 0.31
N VAL A 68 -18.26 -1.82 0.37
CA VAL A 68 -19.20 -2.36 1.37
C VAL A 68 -18.63 -2.14 2.77
N MET A 69 -17.35 -2.48 2.96
CA MET A 69 -16.67 -2.27 4.24
C MET A 69 -16.58 -0.79 4.61
N GLY A 70 -16.39 0.10 3.63
CA GLY A 70 -16.42 1.55 3.82
C GLY A 70 -17.76 2.03 4.38
N VAL A 71 -18.88 1.55 3.80
CA VAL A 71 -20.24 1.87 4.29
C VAL A 71 -20.49 1.30 5.69
N VAL A 72 -20.07 0.06 5.95
CA VAL A 72 -20.17 -0.57 7.28
C VAL A 72 -19.39 0.23 8.32
N ALA A 73 -18.16 0.59 8.01
CA ALA A 73 -17.31 1.40 8.91
C ALA A 73 -17.91 2.78 9.17
N ASP A 74 -18.51 3.40 8.15
CA ASP A 74 -19.14 4.71 8.28
C ASP A 74 -20.39 4.69 9.18
N ARG A 75 -21.07 3.57 9.26
CA ARG A 75 -22.27 3.38 10.11
C ARG A 75 -21.96 2.85 11.50
N THR A 76 -20.74 2.44 11.75
CA THR A 76 -20.32 1.96 13.07
C THR A 76 -20.27 3.12 14.06
N THR A 77 -20.93 2.94 15.20
CA THR A 77 -20.91 3.88 16.32
C THR A 77 -20.59 3.12 17.60
N THR A 78 -19.44 3.42 18.21
CA THR A 78 -19.05 2.80 19.47
C THR A 78 -18.53 3.87 20.46
N ARG A 79 -18.43 3.48 21.74
CA ARG A 79 -17.87 4.36 22.79
C ARG A 79 -16.41 4.75 22.55
N VAL A 80 -15.66 3.93 21.79
CA VAL A 80 -14.22 4.15 21.52
C VAL A 80 -13.94 4.80 20.16
N GLY A 81 -14.97 5.06 19.38
CA GLY A 81 -14.90 5.70 18.06
C GLY A 81 -15.60 4.90 16.98
N LYS A 82 -15.44 5.33 15.74
CA LYS A 82 -16.06 4.80 14.54
C LYS A 82 -15.16 3.78 13.84
N PHE A 83 -13.89 4.11 13.67
CA PHE A 83 -12.91 3.32 12.93
C PHE A 83 -11.96 2.52 13.82
N ARG A 84 -11.64 3.06 15.01
CA ARG A 84 -10.73 2.42 15.98
C ARG A 84 -11.12 1.02 16.43
N PRO A 85 -12.40 0.66 16.63
CA PRO A 85 -12.81 -0.69 17.04
C PRO A 85 -12.31 -1.79 16.12
N TYR A 86 -12.20 -1.52 14.81
CA TYR A 86 -11.70 -2.49 13.82
C TYR A 86 -10.23 -2.84 14.03
N LEU A 87 -9.42 -1.89 14.55
CA LEU A 87 -8.01 -2.12 14.91
C LEU A 87 -7.86 -3.00 16.15
N LEU A 88 -8.92 -3.21 16.91
CA LEU A 88 -8.94 -4.08 18.08
C LEU A 88 -9.54 -5.45 17.75
N TRP A 89 -10.65 -5.49 17.00
CA TRP A 89 -11.41 -6.72 16.79
C TRP A 89 -10.88 -7.59 15.66
N ILE A 90 -10.40 -6.99 14.57
CA ILE A 90 -10.07 -7.71 13.34
C ILE A 90 -8.65 -8.29 13.32
N PRO A 91 -7.60 -7.70 13.96
CA PRO A 91 -6.24 -8.20 13.82
C PRO A 91 -6.04 -9.66 14.27
N VAL A 92 -6.75 -10.09 15.32
CA VAL A 92 -6.64 -11.48 15.81
C VAL A 92 -7.24 -12.48 14.82
N PRO A 93 -8.50 -12.34 14.35
CA PRO A 93 -9.04 -13.18 13.29
C PRO A 93 -8.19 -13.15 12.00
N LEU A 94 -7.66 -11.97 11.62
CA LEU A 94 -6.78 -11.82 10.46
C LEU A 94 -5.51 -12.66 10.61
N GLY A 95 -4.86 -12.58 11.77
CA GLY A 95 -3.67 -13.37 12.07
C GLY A 95 -3.94 -14.89 12.03
N ILE A 96 -5.06 -15.33 12.60
CA ILE A 96 -5.48 -16.74 12.56
C ILE A 96 -5.68 -17.19 11.10
N MET A 97 -6.40 -16.40 10.29
CA MET A 97 -6.64 -16.73 8.88
C MET A 97 -5.35 -16.73 8.06
N ALA A 98 -4.41 -15.82 8.35
CA ALA A 98 -3.10 -15.85 7.71
C ALA A 98 -2.35 -17.16 8.00
N VAL A 99 -2.33 -17.61 9.24
CA VAL A 99 -1.70 -18.89 9.61
C VAL A 99 -2.42 -20.07 8.94
N LEU A 100 -3.74 -20.09 8.91
CA LEU A 100 -4.52 -21.13 8.22
C LEU A 100 -4.22 -21.15 6.71
N THR A 101 -4.11 -19.99 6.07
CA THR A 101 -3.79 -19.86 4.63
C THR A 101 -2.44 -20.52 4.29
N PHE A 102 -1.46 -20.45 5.18
CA PHE A 102 -0.15 -21.08 5.03
C PHE A 102 -0.04 -22.45 5.74
N THR A 103 -1.16 -23.10 6.03
CA THR A 103 -1.23 -24.45 6.56
C THR A 103 -1.62 -25.43 5.47
N THR A 104 -0.93 -26.57 5.38
CA THR A 104 -1.15 -27.61 4.36
C THR A 104 -1.86 -28.81 4.99
N PRO A 105 -3.21 -28.88 4.97
CA PRO A 105 -3.92 -30.06 5.47
C PRO A 105 -3.82 -31.23 4.49
N ASP A 106 -3.91 -32.45 5.00
CA ASP A 106 -3.91 -33.70 4.24
C ASP A 106 -5.28 -33.98 3.63
N PHE A 107 -5.70 -33.10 2.71
CA PHE A 107 -6.96 -33.25 1.97
C PHE A 107 -6.69 -33.79 0.56
N SER A 108 -7.73 -34.31 -0.10
CA SER A 108 -7.71 -34.59 -1.55
C SER A 108 -7.42 -33.32 -2.36
N ALA A 109 -7.01 -33.46 -3.62
CA ALA A 109 -6.71 -32.32 -4.48
C ALA A 109 -7.87 -31.28 -4.53
N THR A 110 -9.11 -31.76 -4.66
CA THR A 110 -10.31 -30.90 -4.63
C THR A 110 -10.51 -30.26 -3.24
N GLY A 111 -10.28 -31.03 -2.17
CA GLY A 111 -10.36 -30.53 -0.78
C GLY A 111 -9.35 -29.43 -0.51
N LYS A 112 -8.11 -29.59 -0.99
CA LYS A 112 -7.05 -28.57 -0.93
C LYS A 112 -7.46 -27.29 -1.66
N LEU A 113 -8.03 -27.41 -2.84
CA LEU A 113 -8.47 -26.27 -3.64
C LEU A 113 -9.59 -25.50 -2.92
N ILE A 114 -10.61 -26.19 -2.42
CA ILE A 114 -11.71 -25.59 -1.65
C ILE A 114 -11.16 -24.89 -0.40
N TYR A 115 -10.27 -25.54 0.34
CA TYR A 115 -9.61 -24.99 1.51
C TYR A 115 -8.87 -23.68 1.19
N ALA A 116 -8.10 -23.66 0.09
CA ALA A 116 -7.37 -22.48 -0.36
C ALA A 116 -8.30 -21.32 -0.72
N TYR A 117 -9.40 -21.57 -1.44
CA TYR A 117 -10.41 -20.55 -1.75
C TYR A 117 -11.04 -19.95 -0.49
N ILE A 118 -11.41 -20.80 0.47
CA ILE A 118 -12.06 -20.34 1.72
C ILE A 118 -11.07 -19.54 2.57
N THR A 119 -9.87 -20.08 2.81
CA THR A 119 -8.90 -19.44 3.71
C THR A 119 -8.38 -18.13 3.12
N TYR A 120 -8.00 -18.12 1.86
CA TYR A 120 -7.52 -16.90 1.20
C TYR A 120 -8.64 -15.88 0.96
N GLY A 121 -9.84 -16.32 0.60
CA GLY A 121 -10.99 -15.45 0.45
C GLY A 121 -11.36 -14.74 1.77
N LEU A 122 -11.47 -15.48 2.88
CA LEU A 122 -11.72 -14.89 4.20
C LEU A 122 -10.58 -14.01 4.67
N LEU A 123 -9.33 -14.39 4.39
CA LEU A 123 -8.15 -13.59 4.70
C LEU A 123 -8.22 -12.22 4.03
N MET A 124 -8.57 -12.15 2.74
CA MET A 124 -8.69 -10.89 2.01
C MET A 124 -9.84 -10.03 2.54
N LEU A 125 -10.99 -10.63 2.89
CA LEU A 125 -12.09 -9.90 3.52
C LEU A 125 -11.70 -9.29 4.87
N LEU A 126 -11.00 -10.05 5.74
CA LEU A 126 -10.52 -9.54 7.02
C LEU A 126 -9.42 -8.48 6.84
N TYR A 127 -8.56 -8.64 5.83
CA TYR A 127 -7.56 -7.64 5.47
C TYR A 127 -8.23 -6.31 5.09
N SER A 128 -9.25 -6.34 4.25
CA SER A 128 -10.03 -5.15 3.90
C SER A 128 -10.81 -4.60 5.10
N ALA A 129 -11.33 -5.47 5.98
CA ALA A 129 -12.06 -5.07 7.18
C ALA A 129 -11.20 -4.32 8.22
N VAL A 130 -9.89 -4.50 8.23
CA VAL A 130 -8.98 -3.68 9.06
C VAL A 130 -8.44 -2.47 8.30
N ASN A 131 -8.06 -2.64 7.02
CA ASN A 131 -7.37 -1.60 6.28
C ASN A 131 -8.28 -0.44 5.85
N VAL A 132 -9.55 -0.71 5.50
CA VAL A 132 -10.49 0.34 5.10
C VAL A 132 -10.78 1.30 6.27
N PRO A 133 -11.18 0.84 7.49
CA PRO A 133 -11.33 1.72 8.64
C PRO A 133 -10.02 2.40 9.06
N TYR A 134 -8.89 1.69 9.00
CA TYR A 134 -7.58 2.26 9.28
C TYR A 134 -7.23 3.42 8.33
N ALA A 135 -7.48 3.26 7.03
CA ALA A 135 -7.28 4.33 6.07
C ALA A 135 -8.20 5.53 6.35
N ALA A 136 -9.48 5.28 6.67
CA ALA A 136 -10.46 6.31 6.99
C ALA A 136 -10.16 7.06 8.29
N LEU A 137 -9.46 6.42 9.24
CA LEU A 137 -9.04 7.01 10.50
C LEU A 137 -8.18 8.28 10.29
N LEU A 138 -7.37 8.34 9.21
CA LEU A 138 -6.61 9.52 8.83
C LEU A 138 -7.49 10.78 8.75
N GLY A 139 -8.67 10.66 8.16
CA GLY A 139 -9.59 11.77 7.97
C GLY A 139 -10.23 12.29 9.27
N VAL A 140 -10.21 11.51 10.35
CA VAL A 140 -10.86 11.85 11.63
C VAL A 140 -9.88 12.07 12.79
N MET A 141 -8.59 11.85 12.60
CA MET A 141 -7.57 12.10 13.62
C MET A 141 -7.29 13.60 13.83
N THR A 142 -7.38 14.40 12.77
CA THR A 142 -7.12 15.84 12.81
C THR A 142 -7.95 16.59 11.76
N SER A 143 -8.36 17.81 12.08
CA SER A 143 -9.00 18.72 11.14
C SER A 143 -7.99 19.48 10.26
N ARG A 144 -6.70 19.53 10.65
CA ARG A 144 -5.66 20.29 9.96
C ARG A 144 -5.10 19.51 8.77
N SER A 145 -5.18 20.10 7.59
CA SER A 145 -4.73 19.49 6.33
C SER A 145 -3.22 19.19 6.30
N SER A 146 -2.38 20.07 6.89
CA SER A 146 -0.93 19.82 6.97
C SER A 146 -0.58 18.62 7.88
N GLU A 147 -1.26 18.49 9.02
CA GLU A 147 -1.08 17.35 9.92
C GLU A 147 -1.51 16.03 9.27
N ARG A 148 -2.54 16.05 8.39
CA ARG A 148 -2.92 14.88 7.59
C ARG A 148 -1.83 14.45 6.61
N THR A 149 -1.10 15.41 6.02
CA THR A 149 0.05 15.08 5.16
C THR A 149 1.18 14.46 5.98
N ALA A 150 1.45 14.99 7.18
CA ALA A 150 2.42 14.38 8.08
C ALA A 150 2.02 12.94 8.45
N LEU A 151 0.75 12.72 8.86
CA LEU A 151 0.24 11.36 9.14
C LEU A 151 0.40 10.42 7.94
N SER A 152 0.05 10.89 6.74
CA SER A 152 0.22 10.12 5.50
C SER A 152 1.68 9.77 5.23
N SER A 153 2.62 10.68 5.54
CA SER A 153 4.06 10.42 5.41
C SER A 153 4.51 9.32 6.36
N TYR A 154 4.16 9.41 7.65
CA TYR A 154 4.48 8.36 8.63
C TYR A 154 3.86 7.02 8.27
N ARG A 155 2.63 7.03 7.76
CA ARG A 155 1.93 5.87 7.24
C ARG A 155 2.73 5.20 6.12
N MET A 156 3.12 5.96 5.10
CA MET A 156 3.86 5.41 3.95
C MET A 156 5.27 4.95 4.33
N ILE A 157 5.94 5.65 5.23
CA ILE A 157 7.23 5.19 5.78
C ILE A 157 7.04 3.84 6.47
N GLY A 158 6.00 3.70 7.31
CA GLY A 158 5.64 2.42 7.94
C GLY A 158 5.41 1.30 6.93
N ALA A 159 4.69 1.60 5.83
CA ALA A 159 4.46 0.64 4.74
C ALA A 159 5.77 0.19 4.06
N PHE A 160 6.65 1.12 3.70
CA PHE A 160 7.92 0.79 3.05
C PHE A 160 8.84 0.00 3.99
N VAL A 161 8.95 0.42 5.25
CA VAL A 161 9.77 -0.29 6.25
C VAL A 161 9.23 -1.69 6.49
N GLY A 162 7.90 -1.86 6.61
CA GLY A 162 7.26 -3.17 6.76
C GLY A 162 7.47 -4.07 5.54
N SER A 163 7.37 -3.51 4.34
CA SER A 163 7.63 -4.26 3.10
C SER A 163 9.09 -4.72 3.00
N LEU A 164 10.05 -3.85 3.28
CA LEU A 164 11.47 -4.20 3.32
C LEU A 164 11.76 -5.25 4.39
N PHE A 165 11.15 -5.11 5.57
CA PHE A 165 11.29 -6.08 6.65
C PHE A 165 10.86 -7.49 6.20
N VAL A 166 9.70 -7.62 5.56
CA VAL A 166 9.22 -8.93 5.05
C VAL A 166 10.15 -9.48 3.99
N VAL A 167 10.51 -8.68 2.98
CA VAL A 167 11.39 -9.13 1.88
C VAL A 167 12.72 -9.65 2.44
N TYR A 168 13.26 -8.98 3.44
CA TYR A 168 14.56 -9.34 4.01
C TYR A 168 14.48 -10.53 4.99
N SER A 169 13.44 -10.59 5.82
CA SER A 169 13.36 -11.60 6.89
C SER A 169 12.71 -12.91 6.48
N ASN A 170 11.87 -12.92 5.41
CA ASN A 170 11.03 -14.09 5.13
C ASN A 170 11.84 -15.36 4.83
N TYR A 171 12.84 -15.27 3.94
CA TYR A 171 13.68 -16.42 3.61
C TYR A 171 14.42 -16.95 4.85
N GLY A 172 15.01 -16.05 5.64
CA GLY A 172 15.72 -16.42 6.86
C GLY A 172 14.81 -17.11 7.89
N LEU A 173 13.61 -16.61 8.09
CA LEU A 173 12.63 -17.20 9.00
C LEU A 173 12.13 -18.56 8.50
N VAL A 174 11.74 -18.66 7.24
CA VAL A 174 11.29 -19.92 6.63
C VAL A 174 12.38 -20.98 6.71
N TYR A 175 13.61 -20.65 6.35
CA TYR A 175 14.75 -21.57 6.42
C TYR A 175 15.03 -22.01 7.85
N TYR A 176 15.12 -21.08 8.81
CA TYR A 176 15.38 -21.36 10.21
C TYR A 176 14.36 -22.34 10.79
N PHE A 177 13.06 -22.10 10.54
CA PHE A 177 12.01 -22.99 11.05
C PHE A 177 11.87 -24.31 10.24
N SER A 178 12.40 -24.36 9.03
CA SER A 178 12.43 -25.61 8.23
C SER A 178 13.52 -26.57 8.69
N VAL A 179 14.66 -26.04 9.16
CA VAL A 179 15.80 -26.85 9.63
C VAL A 179 15.64 -27.29 11.10
N LYS A 180 15.04 -26.43 11.93
CA LYS A 180 14.71 -26.76 13.31
C LYS A 180 13.27 -27.25 13.40
N ASP A 181 13.08 -28.55 13.55
CA ASP A 181 11.77 -29.16 13.84
C ASP A 181 11.27 -28.70 15.21
N SER A 182 10.80 -27.47 15.32
CA SER A 182 10.52 -26.81 16.58
C SER A 182 9.02 -26.66 16.82
N ARG A 183 8.57 -27.30 17.89
CA ARG A 183 7.24 -27.13 18.48
C ARG A 183 7.01 -25.66 18.86
N ILE A 184 5.81 -25.17 18.66
CA ILE A 184 5.33 -23.78 18.76
C ILE A 184 5.74 -23.03 20.06
N GLY A 185 6.08 -23.73 21.15
CA GLY A 185 6.46 -23.13 22.46
C GLY A 185 7.82 -22.41 22.48
N VAL A 186 8.70 -22.70 21.53
CA VAL A 186 10.04 -22.07 21.41
C VAL A 186 10.02 -20.84 20.51
N ALA A 187 8.92 -20.64 19.78
CA ALA A 187 8.82 -19.58 18.75
C ALA A 187 8.83 -18.16 19.34
N LEU A 188 8.35 -17.93 20.54
CA LEU A 188 8.26 -16.58 21.12
C LEU A 188 9.61 -16.13 21.72
N GLU A 189 10.33 -17.01 22.42
CA GLU A 189 11.71 -16.71 22.86
C GLU A 189 12.67 -16.57 21.68
N MET A 190 12.43 -17.34 20.61
CA MET A 190 13.23 -17.26 19.39
C MET A 190 12.88 -16.07 18.50
N ALA A 191 11.66 -15.51 18.54
CA ALA A 191 11.31 -14.34 17.73
C ALA A 191 12.21 -13.12 18.06
N ILE A 192 12.54 -12.91 19.31
CA ILE A 192 13.42 -11.83 19.75
C ILE A 192 14.89 -12.14 19.37
N THR A 193 15.33 -13.39 19.56
CA THR A 193 16.70 -13.82 19.21
C THR A 193 16.85 -14.06 17.70
N ALA A 194 15.79 -14.48 16.99
CA ALA A 194 15.81 -14.69 15.55
C ALA A 194 15.88 -13.36 14.77
N VAL A 195 15.25 -12.30 15.23
CA VAL A 195 15.35 -10.97 14.57
C VAL A 195 16.82 -10.53 14.52
N THR A 196 17.58 -10.68 15.58
CA THR A 196 19.00 -10.32 15.60
C THR A 196 19.89 -11.28 14.80
N ARG A 197 19.65 -12.59 14.89
CA ARG A 197 20.41 -13.60 14.13
C ARG A 197 20.00 -13.74 12.67
N VAL A 198 18.75 -13.43 12.32
CA VAL A 198 18.28 -13.40 10.91
C VAL A 198 19.02 -12.33 10.13
N PHE A 199 19.35 -11.18 10.72
CA PHE A 199 20.20 -10.18 10.04
C PHE A 199 21.58 -10.73 9.70
N ASP A 200 22.21 -11.47 10.61
CA ASP A 200 23.55 -12.05 10.39
C ASP A 200 23.52 -13.24 9.42
N THR A 201 22.54 -14.14 9.54
CA THR A 201 22.41 -15.30 8.64
C THR A 201 21.91 -14.94 7.23
N THR A 202 21.05 -13.91 7.10
CA THR A 202 20.59 -13.46 5.79
C THR A 202 21.70 -12.75 5.04
N ALA A 203 22.54 -11.95 5.70
CA ALA A 203 23.71 -11.34 5.09
C ALA A 203 24.72 -12.38 4.60
N ALA A 204 25.01 -13.41 5.40
CA ALA A 204 25.92 -14.47 5.02
C ALA A 204 25.37 -15.38 3.88
N ALA A 205 24.08 -15.65 3.89
CA ALA A 205 23.43 -16.50 2.89
C ALA A 205 23.18 -15.77 1.55
N VAL A 206 22.94 -14.45 1.57
CA VAL A 206 22.89 -13.62 0.36
C VAL A 206 24.30 -13.52 -0.27
N GLN A 207 25.36 -13.44 0.56
CA GLN A 207 26.73 -13.44 0.07
C GLN A 207 27.18 -14.80 -0.52
N SER A 208 26.66 -15.91 0.00
CA SER A 208 27.07 -17.27 -0.45
C SER A 208 26.22 -17.81 -1.60
N GLY A 209 25.12 -17.17 -2.02
CA GLY A 209 24.21 -17.68 -3.04
C GLY A 209 23.50 -18.99 -2.65
N ALA A 210 23.60 -19.42 -1.41
CA ALA A 210 23.19 -20.73 -0.92
C ALA A 210 21.84 -20.70 -0.19
N PHE A 211 20.77 -20.35 -0.92
CA PHE A 211 19.41 -20.73 -0.50
C PHE A 211 18.90 -21.83 -1.43
N PRO A 212 19.01 -23.11 -1.09
CA PRO A 212 18.30 -24.13 -1.84
C PRO A 212 16.80 -23.91 -1.61
N ALA A 213 16.08 -23.48 -2.65
CA ALA A 213 14.61 -23.41 -2.63
C ALA A 213 13.96 -24.75 -2.19
N SER A 214 14.70 -25.86 -2.35
CA SER A 214 14.33 -27.21 -1.93
C SER A 214 14.28 -27.44 -0.41
N ALA A 215 14.78 -26.52 0.43
CA ALA A 215 14.80 -26.68 1.89
C ALA A 215 13.57 -26.08 2.60
N ALA A 216 12.72 -25.34 1.90
CA ALA A 216 11.54 -24.72 2.48
C ALA A 216 10.44 -25.76 2.74
N THR A 217 10.01 -25.89 4.02
CA THR A 217 8.96 -26.82 4.43
C THR A 217 7.63 -26.10 4.70
N PRO A 218 6.49 -26.83 4.62
CA PRO A 218 5.19 -26.28 5.04
C PRO A 218 5.20 -25.74 6.47
N ALA A 219 5.90 -26.44 7.37
CA ALA A 219 6.06 -26.04 8.78
C ALA A 219 6.86 -24.74 8.91
N GLY A 220 7.92 -24.57 8.10
CA GLY A 220 8.73 -23.36 8.04
C GLY A 220 7.92 -22.13 7.64
N TYR A 221 7.13 -22.23 6.56
CA TYR A 221 6.24 -21.15 6.14
C TYR A 221 5.22 -20.82 7.21
N ARG A 222 4.51 -21.82 7.75
CA ARG A 222 3.52 -21.62 8.80
C ARG A 222 4.11 -20.91 10.02
N SER A 223 5.29 -21.30 10.48
CA SER A 223 5.95 -20.68 11.62
C SER A 223 6.40 -19.26 11.36
N ALA A 224 6.93 -18.94 10.18
CA ALA A 224 7.26 -17.57 9.77
C ALA A 224 6.02 -16.67 9.76
N ILE A 225 4.88 -17.18 9.27
CA ILE A 225 3.62 -16.42 9.27
C ILE A 225 3.07 -16.22 10.69
N VAL A 226 3.24 -17.18 11.61
CA VAL A 226 2.89 -16.97 13.02
C VAL A 226 3.66 -15.79 13.61
N VAL A 227 4.96 -15.68 13.34
CA VAL A 227 5.77 -14.53 13.78
C VAL A 227 5.22 -13.21 13.22
N TYR A 228 4.94 -13.15 11.91
CA TYR A 228 4.36 -11.96 11.31
C TYR A 228 2.96 -11.63 11.85
N ALA A 229 2.12 -12.63 12.05
CA ALA A 229 0.78 -12.45 12.62
C ALA A 229 0.83 -11.86 14.04
N VAL A 230 1.66 -12.41 14.90
CA VAL A 230 1.83 -11.91 16.28
C VAL A 230 2.36 -10.47 16.25
N LEU A 231 3.39 -10.19 15.46
CA LEU A 231 3.95 -8.85 15.33
C LEU A 231 2.91 -7.86 14.80
N ALA A 232 2.15 -8.24 13.77
CA ALA A 232 1.09 -7.39 13.21
C ALA A 232 -0.03 -7.10 14.20
N ILE A 233 -0.48 -8.12 14.99
CA ILE A 233 -1.48 -7.94 16.03
C ILE A 233 -0.99 -6.92 17.08
N ILE A 234 0.24 -7.05 17.54
CA ILE A 234 0.86 -6.11 18.49
C ILE A 234 0.88 -4.70 17.90
N LEU A 235 1.32 -4.55 16.65
CA LEU A 235 1.41 -3.25 15.99
C LEU A 235 0.03 -2.61 15.75
N PHE A 236 -1.00 -3.38 15.41
CA PHE A 236 -2.37 -2.86 15.33
C PHE A 236 -2.90 -2.41 16.69
N PHE A 237 -2.59 -3.15 17.77
CA PHE A 237 -2.96 -2.73 19.13
C PHE A 237 -2.20 -1.47 19.56
N VAL A 238 -0.93 -1.32 19.19
CA VAL A 238 -0.17 -0.08 19.37
C VAL A 238 -0.83 1.07 18.60
N THR A 239 -1.23 0.84 17.36
CA THR A 239 -1.96 1.82 16.55
C THR A 239 -3.27 2.23 17.26
N TYR A 240 -4.06 1.26 17.73
CA TYR A 240 -5.29 1.53 18.49
C TYR A 240 -5.02 2.36 19.76
N ALA A 241 -4.00 1.99 20.54
CA ALA A 241 -3.66 2.65 21.79
C ALA A 241 -3.16 4.10 21.61
N LEU A 242 -2.37 4.34 20.56
CA LEU A 242 -1.72 5.63 20.33
C LEU A 242 -2.55 6.60 19.46
N THR A 243 -3.56 6.12 18.73
CA THR A 243 -4.40 6.98 17.87
C THR A 243 -5.71 7.36 18.56
N ARG A 244 -6.27 8.53 18.21
CA ARG A 244 -7.56 8.98 18.70
C ARG A 244 -8.35 9.69 17.60
N GLU A 245 -9.67 9.42 17.55
CA GLU A 245 -10.60 10.14 16.69
C GLU A 245 -10.98 11.46 17.37
N ARG A 246 -10.67 12.59 16.73
CA ARG A 246 -10.94 13.93 17.24
C ARG A 246 -12.04 14.64 16.49
N VAL A 247 -12.15 14.34 15.19
CA VAL A 247 -13.12 14.97 14.29
C VAL A 247 -14.40 14.18 14.33
N ARG A 248 -15.45 14.74 14.96
CA ARG A 248 -16.79 14.16 14.95
C ARG A 248 -17.48 14.54 13.64
N PRO A 249 -18.18 13.60 12.98
CA PRO A 249 -19.07 13.96 11.86
C PRO A 249 -20.18 14.88 12.34
N MET A 250 -20.66 15.76 11.46
CA MET A 250 -21.90 16.50 11.75
C MET A 250 -23.05 15.52 11.98
N PRO A 251 -23.98 15.79 12.93
CA PRO A 251 -25.20 15.00 13.11
C PRO A 251 -26.07 15.15 11.86
N GLY A 252 -25.89 14.28 10.90
CA GLY A 252 -26.69 14.22 9.67
C GLY A 252 -27.39 12.89 9.61
N GLY A 253 -28.72 12.93 9.40
CA GLY A 253 -29.60 11.77 9.45
C GLY A 253 -29.11 10.57 8.62
N HIS A 254 -29.52 9.39 9.04
CA HIS A 254 -29.28 8.11 8.34
C HIS A 254 -29.73 8.20 6.89
N THR A 255 -28.80 8.39 6.00
CA THR A 255 -29.05 8.47 4.56
C THR A 255 -28.86 7.12 3.90
N SER A 256 -29.57 6.93 2.81
CA SER A 256 -29.46 5.73 1.98
C SER A 256 -28.01 5.65 1.41
N TRP A 257 -27.37 4.51 1.53
CA TRP A 257 -26.04 4.24 0.93
C TRP A 257 -26.00 4.58 -0.58
N LYS A 258 -27.14 4.47 -1.28
CA LYS A 258 -27.26 4.85 -2.69
C LYS A 258 -26.99 6.33 -2.92
N ARG A 259 -27.46 7.20 -2.01
CA ARG A 259 -27.21 8.64 -2.10
C ARG A 259 -25.74 8.97 -1.83
N ASP A 260 -25.13 8.28 -0.87
CA ASP A 260 -23.70 8.48 -0.55
C ASP A 260 -22.80 8.10 -1.75
N VAL A 261 -23.13 7.02 -2.48
CA VAL A 261 -22.45 6.64 -3.74
C VAL A 261 -22.70 7.68 -4.84
N VAL A 262 -23.92 8.19 -5.00
CA VAL A 262 -24.22 9.24 -5.99
C VAL A 262 -23.47 10.53 -5.67
N ASP A 263 -23.39 10.92 -4.39
CA ASP A 263 -22.65 12.11 -3.97
C ASP A 263 -21.13 11.94 -4.18
N LEU A 264 -20.62 10.73 -3.97
CA LEU A 264 -19.22 10.39 -4.28
C LEU A 264 -18.92 10.54 -5.78
N LEU A 265 -19.79 10.02 -6.64
CA LEU A 265 -19.64 10.15 -8.10
C LEU A 265 -19.82 11.58 -8.60
N LYS A 266 -20.45 12.45 -7.82
CA LYS A 266 -20.55 13.91 -8.11
C LYS A 266 -19.41 14.73 -7.50
N ASN A 267 -18.55 14.10 -6.69
CA ASN A 267 -17.41 14.75 -6.06
C ASN A 267 -16.25 14.91 -7.08
N ARG A 268 -16.24 16.01 -7.83
CA ARG A 268 -15.21 16.28 -8.85
C ARG A 268 -13.77 16.20 -8.31
N PRO A 269 -13.42 16.80 -7.15
CA PRO A 269 -12.09 16.60 -6.56
C PRO A 269 -11.72 15.13 -6.40
N TRP A 270 -12.63 14.31 -5.87
CA TRP A 270 -12.36 12.88 -5.67
C TRP A 270 -12.19 12.13 -7.00
N LEU A 271 -13.03 12.37 -8.00
CA LEU A 271 -12.91 11.73 -9.33
C LEU A 271 -11.55 12.03 -9.99
N MET A 272 -11.06 13.26 -9.87
CA MET A 272 -9.74 13.63 -10.37
C MET A 272 -8.62 12.89 -9.62
N LEU A 273 -8.74 12.75 -8.30
CA LEU A 273 -7.78 11.98 -7.52
C LEU A 273 -7.80 10.49 -7.88
N VAL A 274 -8.97 9.92 -8.19
CA VAL A 274 -9.09 8.53 -8.70
C VAL A 274 -8.31 8.37 -10.00
N ALA A 275 -8.52 9.26 -10.97
CA ALA A 275 -7.78 9.23 -12.24
C ALA A 275 -6.26 9.34 -12.04
N VAL A 276 -5.84 10.29 -11.21
CA VAL A 276 -4.42 10.48 -10.85
C VAL A 276 -3.84 9.25 -10.14
N THR A 277 -4.63 8.60 -9.29
CA THR A 277 -4.21 7.37 -8.59
C THR A 277 -3.99 6.21 -9.54
N ILE A 278 -4.92 6.00 -10.47
CA ILE A 278 -4.80 4.96 -11.50
C ILE A 278 -3.53 5.19 -12.33
N LEU A 279 -3.30 6.42 -12.79
CA LEU A 279 -2.11 6.79 -13.57
C LEU A 279 -0.81 6.62 -12.78
N LYS A 280 -0.76 7.10 -11.54
CA LYS A 280 0.41 6.98 -10.66
C LYS A 280 0.74 5.52 -10.35
N ASN A 281 -0.27 4.70 -10.05
CA ASN A 281 -0.07 3.27 -9.82
C ASN A 281 0.20 2.52 -11.13
N GLY A 282 -0.31 3.02 -12.25
CA GLY A 282 0.06 2.60 -13.59
C GLY A 282 1.56 2.74 -13.83
N PHE A 283 2.13 3.93 -13.52
CA PHE A 283 3.58 4.15 -13.55
C PHE A 283 4.33 3.09 -12.71
N ALA A 284 3.94 2.96 -11.43
CA ALA A 284 4.65 2.07 -10.50
C ALA A 284 4.53 0.59 -10.91
N GLY A 285 3.35 0.17 -11.38
CA GLY A 285 3.08 -1.22 -11.74
C GLY A 285 3.75 -1.65 -13.03
N VAL A 286 3.69 -0.84 -14.10
CA VAL A 286 4.39 -1.14 -15.38
C VAL A 286 5.89 -1.19 -15.12
N ARG A 287 6.46 -0.11 -14.54
CA ARG A 287 7.88 -0.03 -14.28
C ARG A 287 8.37 -1.15 -13.36
N GLY A 288 7.71 -1.34 -12.22
CA GLY A 288 8.09 -2.35 -11.23
C GLY A 288 8.05 -3.77 -11.78
N GLY A 289 7.02 -4.10 -12.58
CA GLY A 289 6.90 -5.42 -13.21
C GLY A 289 7.94 -5.71 -14.28
N MET A 290 8.47 -4.66 -14.93
CA MET A 290 9.42 -4.81 -16.04
C MET A 290 10.89 -4.68 -15.66
N ILE A 291 11.21 -4.23 -14.45
CA ILE A 291 12.61 -4.05 -14.01
C ILE A 291 13.43 -5.34 -14.06
N VAL A 292 12.87 -6.48 -13.68
CA VAL A 292 13.58 -7.77 -13.72
C VAL A 292 13.90 -8.13 -15.17
N TYR A 293 12.95 -7.96 -16.10
CA TYR A 293 13.17 -8.19 -17.54
C TYR A 293 14.25 -7.25 -18.10
N TYR A 294 14.24 -5.98 -17.69
CA TYR A 294 15.24 -5.00 -18.09
C TYR A 294 16.65 -5.41 -17.66
N PHE A 295 16.83 -5.82 -16.41
CA PHE A 295 18.13 -6.27 -15.92
C PHE A 295 18.56 -7.62 -16.48
N LYS A 296 17.62 -8.53 -16.75
CA LYS A 296 17.91 -9.86 -17.31
C LYS A 296 18.31 -9.79 -18.80
N TYR A 297 17.52 -9.10 -19.61
CA TYR A 297 17.66 -9.16 -21.08
C TYR A 297 18.40 -7.98 -21.68
N TYR A 298 18.32 -6.77 -21.09
CA TYR A 298 18.97 -5.57 -21.61
C TYR A 298 20.32 -5.28 -20.93
N VAL A 299 20.38 -5.40 -19.60
CA VAL A 299 21.59 -5.14 -18.82
C VAL A 299 22.48 -6.39 -18.71
N HIS A 300 21.92 -7.58 -18.89
CA HIS A 300 22.57 -8.89 -18.70
C HIS A 300 23.17 -9.09 -17.30
N ASN A 301 22.54 -8.48 -16.28
CA ASN A 301 22.94 -8.59 -14.87
C ASN A 301 21.69 -8.58 -13.96
N GLU A 302 20.98 -9.70 -13.91
CA GLU A 302 19.76 -9.84 -13.15
C GLU A 302 19.91 -9.54 -11.62
N PRO A 303 21.00 -9.97 -10.92
CA PRO A 303 21.16 -9.71 -9.50
C PRO A 303 21.16 -8.22 -9.12
N LEU A 304 21.60 -7.32 -10.01
CA LEU A 304 21.57 -5.88 -9.77
C LEU A 304 20.15 -5.32 -9.65
N SER A 305 19.14 -6.01 -10.15
CA SER A 305 17.72 -5.59 -10.05
C SER A 305 17.27 -5.42 -8.59
N ALA A 306 17.70 -6.31 -7.71
CA ALA A 306 17.36 -6.24 -6.28
C ALA A 306 17.94 -4.97 -5.62
N MET A 307 19.22 -4.67 -5.86
CA MET A 307 19.87 -3.46 -5.34
C MET A 307 19.23 -2.20 -5.93
N TYR A 308 18.89 -2.22 -7.22
CA TYR A 308 18.20 -1.13 -7.91
C TYR A 308 16.85 -0.81 -7.29
N LEU A 309 16.03 -1.82 -7.00
CA LEU A 309 14.73 -1.67 -6.34
C LEU A 309 14.88 -1.21 -4.88
N MET A 310 15.87 -1.74 -4.16
CA MET A 310 16.15 -1.37 -2.77
C MET A 310 16.52 0.11 -2.65
N LEU A 311 17.49 0.60 -3.44
CA LEU A 311 17.90 2.01 -3.44
C LEU A 311 16.75 2.94 -3.85
N GLY A 312 15.92 2.53 -4.81
CA GLY A 312 14.70 3.24 -5.15
C GLY A 312 13.74 3.37 -3.97
N SER A 313 13.54 2.30 -3.22
CA SER A 313 12.66 2.29 -2.04
C SER A 313 13.18 3.22 -0.94
N LEU A 314 14.48 3.21 -0.67
CA LEU A 314 15.12 4.12 0.29
C LEU A 314 14.99 5.59 -0.14
N ALA A 315 15.18 5.87 -1.42
CA ALA A 315 14.98 7.21 -1.98
C ALA A 315 13.52 7.68 -1.85
N SER A 316 12.55 6.78 -2.06
CA SER A 316 11.13 7.09 -1.83
C SER A 316 10.85 7.45 -0.38
N ILE A 317 11.39 6.71 0.59
CA ILE A 317 11.23 6.99 2.02
C ILE A 317 11.75 8.40 2.33
N LEU A 318 12.90 8.79 1.81
CA LEU A 318 13.46 10.14 1.99
C LEU A 318 12.54 11.21 1.39
N GLY A 319 12.03 11.00 0.18
CA GLY A 319 11.08 11.91 -0.47
C GLY A 319 9.78 12.06 0.32
N ILE A 320 9.24 10.96 0.84
CA ILE A 320 8.06 10.93 1.70
C ILE A 320 8.30 11.70 3.01
N TYR A 321 9.47 11.51 3.61
CA TYR A 321 9.81 12.21 4.86
C TYR A 321 9.90 13.74 4.65
N LEU A 322 10.52 14.16 3.57
CA LEU A 322 10.70 15.59 3.30
C LEU A 322 9.39 16.30 2.93
N VAL A 323 8.45 15.60 2.30
CA VAL A 323 7.20 16.24 1.84
C VAL A 323 6.31 16.74 2.97
N GLN A 324 6.42 16.19 4.18
CA GLN A 324 5.61 16.63 5.32
C GLN A 324 5.82 18.09 5.73
N PHE A 325 6.96 18.69 5.35
CA PHE A 325 7.31 20.07 5.67
C PHE A 325 6.87 21.10 4.62
N LEU A 326 6.39 20.65 3.46
CA LEU A 326 6.04 21.51 2.32
C LEU A 326 4.60 22.11 2.38
N PRO A 327 3.58 21.41 2.92
CA PRO A 327 2.18 21.84 2.82
C PRO A 327 1.88 23.16 3.51
N ASP A 328 2.55 23.47 4.61
CA ASP A 328 2.32 24.73 5.34
C ASP A 328 2.73 25.96 4.50
N ARG A 329 3.76 25.83 3.65
CA ARG A 329 4.29 26.93 2.83
C ARG A 329 3.69 26.97 1.41
N TYR A 330 3.58 25.83 0.75
CA TYR A 330 3.22 25.74 -0.68
C TYR A 330 1.87 25.07 -0.93
N GLY A 331 1.20 24.58 0.13
CA GLY A 331 0.04 23.71 -0.02
C GLY A 331 0.40 22.32 -0.56
N LYS A 332 -0.61 21.52 -0.90
CA LYS A 332 -0.41 20.15 -1.37
C LYS A 332 -0.32 20.04 -2.89
N LYS A 333 -1.07 20.88 -3.61
CA LYS A 333 -1.20 20.80 -5.08
C LYS A 333 0.13 21.01 -5.80
N ILE A 334 0.87 22.08 -5.46
CA ILE A 334 2.11 22.46 -6.14
C ILE A 334 3.21 21.41 -5.91
N PRO A 335 3.55 21.01 -4.68
CA PRO A 335 4.55 19.96 -4.46
C PRO A 335 4.19 18.64 -5.14
N TYR A 336 2.91 18.27 -5.20
CA TYR A 336 2.45 17.08 -5.92
C TYR A 336 2.79 17.16 -7.40
N ILE A 337 2.40 18.27 -8.08
CA ILE A 337 2.62 18.47 -9.51
C ILE A 337 4.12 18.47 -9.82
N VAL A 338 4.90 19.26 -9.08
CA VAL A 338 6.35 19.36 -9.27
C VAL A 338 7.01 17.99 -9.14
N SER A 339 6.68 17.26 -8.08
CA SER A 339 7.28 15.94 -7.82
C SER A 339 6.93 14.94 -8.93
N ILE A 340 5.66 14.81 -9.33
CA ILE A 340 5.28 13.82 -10.34
C ILE A 340 5.84 14.16 -11.72
N LEU A 341 5.99 15.44 -12.06
CA LEU A 341 6.59 15.88 -13.32
C LEU A 341 8.11 15.62 -13.34
N PHE A 342 8.83 15.89 -12.24
CA PHE A 342 10.25 15.55 -12.15
C PHE A 342 10.48 14.03 -12.19
N ALA A 343 9.65 13.23 -11.53
CA ALA A 343 9.70 11.77 -11.65
C ALA A 343 9.52 11.31 -13.10
N GLY A 344 8.54 11.88 -13.80
CA GLY A 344 8.33 11.65 -15.23
C GLY A 344 9.52 12.08 -16.09
N LEU A 345 10.06 13.28 -15.85
CA LEU A 345 11.23 13.80 -16.57
C LEU A 345 12.45 12.88 -16.43
N PHE A 346 12.81 12.50 -15.19
CA PHE A 346 13.94 11.59 -14.97
C PHE A 346 13.68 10.19 -15.57
N SER A 347 12.43 9.74 -15.59
CA SER A 347 12.06 8.49 -16.25
C SER A 347 12.25 8.59 -17.79
N VAL A 348 11.90 9.70 -18.42
CA VAL A 348 12.19 9.95 -19.84
C VAL A 348 13.70 9.98 -20.08
N LEU A 349 14.45 10.74 -19.27
CA LEU A 349 15.90 10.87 -19.43
C LEU A 349 16.62 9.53 -19.27
N SER A 350 16.11 8.61 -18.45
CA SER A 350 16.68 7.28 -18.27
C SER A 350 16.61 6.39 -19.52
N TYR A 351 15.83 6.74 -20.54
CA TYR A 351 15.76 6.01 -21.81
C TYR A 351 17.08 6.01 -22.58
N TRP A 352 17.84 7.08 -22.52
CA TRP A 352 19.13 7.21 -23.24
C TRP A 352 20.32 6.59 -22.48
N VAL A 353 20.08 5.93 -21.34
CA VAL A 353 21.14 5.28 -20.56
C VAL A 353 21.44 3.91 -21.14
N GLY A 354 22.69 3.71 -21.57
CA GLY A 354 23.15 2.45 -22.15
C GLY A 354 23.28 1.32 -21.11
N PRO A 355 23.27 0.05 -21.53
CA PRO A 355 23.20 -1.13 -20.65
C PRO A 355 24.41 -1.28 -19.70
N GLN A 356 25.57 -0.67 -20.01
CA GLN A 356 26.78 -0.71 -19.18
C GLN A 356 26.95 0.52 -18.26
N GLN A 357 26.05 1.51 -18.36
CA GLN A 357 26.12 2.75 -17.59
C GLN A 357 25.43 2.61 -16.22
N TYR A 358 25.89 1.67 -15.41
CA TYR A 358 25.24 1.34 -14.13
C TYR A 358 25.07 2.55 -13.21
N THR A 359 26.12 3.38 -13.07
CA THR A 359 26.04 4.59 -12.21
C THR A 359 24.91 5.51 -12.62
N ALA A 360 24.74 5.78 -13.92
CA ALA A 360 23.66 6.61 -14.43
C ALA A 360 22.29 5.98 -14.18
N MET A 361 22.15 4.65 -14.40
CA MET A 361 20.92 3.92 -14.09
C MET A 361 20.51 4.09 -12.63
N PHE A 362 21.43 3.92 -11.70
CA PHE A 362 21.16 4.05 -10.27
C PHE A 362 20.84 5.49 -9.86
N VAL A 363 21.54 6.48 -10.41
CA VAL A 363 21.25 7.90 -10.16
C VAL A 363 19.82 8.26 -10.61
N TYR A 364 19.44 7.86 -11.83
CA TYR A 364 18.08 8.08 -12.31
C TYR A 364 17.04 7.34 -11.46
N GLN A 365 17.32 6.11 -11.05
CA GLN A 365 16.42 5.36 -10.17
C GLN A 365 16.18 6.07 -8.86
N ILE A 366 17.24 6.53 -8.21
CA ILE A 366 17.17 7.30 -6.96
C ILE A 366 16.35 8.57 -7.18
N ALA A 367 16.64 9.33 -8.24
CA ALA A 367 15.91 10.57 -8.55
C ALA A 367 14.42 10.29 -8.82
N ILE A 368 14.08 9.32 -9.67
CA ILE A 368 12.71 8.95 -9.99
C ILE A 368 11.93 8.60 -8.71
N ASN A 369 12.48 7.72 -7.89
CA ASN A 369 11.79 7.25 -6.70
C ASN A 369 11.73 8.30 -5.59
N PHE A 370 12.75 9.13 -5.45
CA PHE A 370 12.73 10.29 -4.55
C PHE A 370 11.55 11.20 -4.87
N PHE A 371 11.36 11.55 -6.13
CA PHE A 371 10.25 12.41 -6.57
C PHE A 371 8.91 11.69 -6.63
N MET A 372 8.86 10.35 -6.69
CA MET A 372 7.61 9.58 -6.57
C MET A 372 7.14 9.40 -5.12
N GLY A 373 8.01 9.58 -4.13
CA GLY A 373 7.68 9.53 -2.72
C GLY A 373 6.59 10.54 -2.32
N PRO A 374 6.79 11.86 -2.54
CA PRO A 374 5.82 12.89 -2.21
C PRO A 374 4.39 12.64 -2.73
N PRO A 375 4.14 12.37 -4.01
CA PRO A 375 2.81 12.04 -4.51
C PRO A 375 2.16 10.86 -3.78
N THR A 376 2.95 9.86 -3.40
CA THR A 376 2.45 8.67 -2.71
C THR A 376 1.89 8.99 -1.32
N ALA A 377 2.56 9.83 -0.55
CA ALA A 377 2.09 10.27 0.76
C ALA A 377 0.95 11.29 0.67
N MET A 378 1.10 12.30 -0.19
CA MET A 378 0.14 13.40 -0.30
C MET A 378 -1.24 12.96 -0.77
N LEU A 379 -1.32 11.91 -1.59
CA LEU A 379 -2.56 11.41 -2.16
C LEU A 379 -3.59 11.05 -1.08
N TRP A 380 -3.18 10.37 -0.03
CA TRP A 380 -4.04 10.01 1.09
C TRP A 380 -4.58 11.24 1.84
N SER A 381 -3.74 12.26 1.99
CA SER A 381 -4.16 13.54 2.58
C SER A 381 -5.12 14.33 1.68
N LEU A 382 -4.93 14.27 0.34
CA LEU A 382 -5.85 14.89 -0.63
C LEU A 382 -7.23 14.20 -0.64
N TYR A 383 -7.29 12.87 -0.42
CA TYR A 383 -8.57 12.17 -0.24
C TYR A 383 -9.32 12.64 1.00
N ALA A 384 -8.60 12.95 2.10
CA ALA A 384 -9.23 13.52 3.28
C ALA A 384 -9.78 14.92 3.02
N ASP A 385 -9.07 15.76 2.24
CA ASP A 385 -9.56 17.09 1.84
C ASP A 385 -10.79 16.98 0.91
N ALA A 386 -10.83 15.97 0.03
CA ALA A 386 -12.00 15.70 -0.80
C ALA A 386 -13.21 15.20 0.02
N ALA A 387 -12.96 14.52 1.15
CA ALA A 387 -14.01 14.14 2.09
C ALA A 387 -14.59 15.37 2.81
N ASP A 388 -13.73 16.29 3.27
CA ASP A 388 -14.15 17.55 3.88
C ASP A 388 -14.93 18.43 2.89
N TYR A 389 -14.51 18.49 1.62
CA TYR A 389 -15.26 19.17 0.57
C TYR A 389 -16.65 18.58 0.39
N SER A 390 -16.78 17.27 0.40
CA SER A 390 -18.07 16.57 0.31
C SER A 390 -18.94 16.89 1.53
N GLU A 391 -18.38 16.85 2.73
CA GLU A 391 -19.08 17.15 3.98
C GLU A 391 -19.65 18.58 3.99
N LEU A 392 -18.84 19.58 3.60
CA LEU A 392 -19.28 20.97 3.53
C LEU A 392 -20.41 21.17 2.50
N LYS A 393 -20.37 20.44 1.36
CA LYS A 393 -21.35 20.58 0.28
C LYS A 393 -22.66 19.85 0.54
N THR A 394 -22.60 18.71 1.21
CA THR A 394 -23.76 17.80 1.36
C THR A 394 -24.29 17.73 2.79
N GLY A 395 -23.58 18.32 3.75
CA GLY A 395 -23.86 18.19 5.20
C GLY A 395 -23.57 16.79 5.75
N ARG A 396 -22.95 15.89 4.95
CA ARG A 396 -22.76 14.49 5.30
C ARG A 396 -21.31 14.06 5.11
N ARG A 397 -20.80 13.27 6.05
CA ARG A 397 -19.42 12.78 6.04
C ARG A 397 -19.36 11.27 5.77
N ALA A 398 -19.15 10.88 4.52
CA ALA A 398 -18.95 9.50 4.10
C ALA A 398 -17.44 9.17 3.96
N THR A 399 -16.68 9.32 5.05
CA THR A 399 -15.22 9.16 5.03
C THR A 399 -14.80 7.75 4.66
N GLY A 400 -15.45 6.72 5.23
CA GLY A 400 -15.16 5.33 4.95
C GLY A 400 -15.37 4.98 3.49
N LEU A 401 -16.48 5.44 2.88
CA LEU A 401 -16.77 5.22 1.46
C LEU A 401 -15.73 5.90 0.55
N ILE A 402 -15.32 7.13 0.86
CA ILE A 402 -14.32 7.86 0.08
C ILE A 402 -12.98 7.13 0.11
N PHE A 403 -12.51 6.71 1.29
CA PHE A 403 -11.22 6.04 1.43
C PHE A 403 -11.23 4.62 0.86
N SER A 404 -12.32 3.87 1.00
CA SER A 404 -12.45 2.53 0.42
C SER A 404 -12.46 2.57 -1.10
N ALA A 405 -13.25 3.46 -1.70
CA ALA A 405 -13.29 3.64 -3.14
C ALA A 405 -11.95 4.18 -3.70
N SER A 406 -11.20 4.95 -2.88
CA SER A 406 -9.84 5.36 -3.22
C SER A 406 -8.85 4.19 -3.16
N GLY A 407 -8.97 3.29 -2.19
CA GLY A 407 -8.23 2.03 -2.14
C GLY A 407 -8.50 1.15 -3.36
N MET A 408 -9.77 1.02 -3.75
CA MET A 408 -10.18 0.33 -4.96
C MET A 408 -9.52 0.90 -6.22
N SER A 409 -9.42 2.23 -6.34
CA SER A 409 -8.74 2.87 -7.49
C SER A 409 -7.24 2.53 -7.55
N GLN A 410 -6.58 2.36 -6.40
CA GLN A 410 -5.20 1.88 -6.36
C GLN A 410 -5.06 0.45 -6.88
N LYS A 411 -5.91 -0.47 -6.42
CA LYS A 411 -5.94 -1.86 -6.88
C LYS A 411 -6.18 -1.94 -8.40
N LEU A 412 -7.10 -1.13 -8.92
CA LEU A 412 -7.36 -1.01 -10.38
C LEU A 412 -6.11 -0.54 -11.13
N GLY A 413 -5.42 0.48 -10.63
CA GLY A 413 -4.18 0.99 -11.26
C GLY A 413 -3.11 -0.10 -11.40
N TRP A 414 -2.88 -0.88 -10.35
CA TRP A 414 -1.94 -2.00 -10.38
C TRP A 414 -2.38 -3.11 -11.35
N THR A 415 -3.67 -3.46 -11.38
CA THR A 415 -4.21 -4.50 -12.26
C THR A 415 -4.08 -4.12 -13.72
N ILE A 416 -4.44 -2.88 -14.08
CA ILE A 416 -4.30 -2.34 -15.44
C ILE A 416 -2.82 -2.33 -15.84
N ALA A 417 -1.94 -1.87 -14.96
CA ALA A 417 -0.52 -1.77 -15.23
C ALA A 417 0.14 -3.11 -15.55
N SER A 418 -0.15 -4.14 -14.76
CA SER A 418 0.41 -5.48 -14.98
C SER A 418 -0.06 -6.08 -16.31
N SER A 419 -1.33 -5.90 -16.65
CA SER A 419 -1.89 -6.40 -17.92
C SER A 419 -1.31 -5.64 -19.12
N VAL A 420 -1.31 -4.32 -19.08
CA VAL A 420 -0.78 -3.46 -20.16
C VAL A 420 0.70 -3.74 -20.42
N GLY A 421 1.50 -3.88 -19.36
CA GLY A 421 2.93 -4.22 -19.50
C GLY A 421 3.16 -5.51 -20.26
N LEU A 422 2.41 -6.56 -19.93
CA LEU A 422 2.53 -7.87 -20.62
C LEU A 422 2.00 -7.82 -22.05
N TYR A 423 0.89 -7.11 -22.35
CA TYR A 423 0.39 -6.96 -23.71
C TYR A 423 1.39 -6.21 -24.60
N ILE A 424 2.03 -5.16 -24.09
CA ILE A 424 3.06 -4.44 -24.85
C ILE A 424 4.28 -5.33 -25.08
N LEU A 425 4.68 -6.12 -24.07
CA LEU A 425 5.78 -7.07 -24.22
C LEU A 425 5.47 -8.13 -25.29
N ALA A 426 4.24 -8.66 -25.31
CA ALA A 426 3.79 -9.58 -26.34
C ALA A 426 3.75 -8.94 -27.75
N TYR A 427 3.34 -7.67 -27.85
CA TYR A 427 3.36 -6.90 -29.09
C TYR A 427 4.78 -6.81 -29.69
N TYR A 428 5.81 -6.67 -28.85
CA TYR A 428 7.21 -6.69 -29.25
C TYR A 428 7.78 -8.11 -29.41
N SER A 429 6.93 -9.14 -29.56
CA SER A 429 7.30 -10.54 -29.82
C SER A 429 8.30 -11.12 -28.81
N PHE A 430 8.16 -10.73 -27.52
CA PHE A 430 9.02 -11.24 -26.46
C PHE A 430 8.92 -12.77 -26.34
N GLN A 431 10.08 -13.43 -26.26
CA GLN A 431 10.18 -14.86 -25.99
C GLN A 431 11.03 -15.09 -24.72
N PRO A 432 10.53 -15.89 -23.76
CA PRO A 432 11.26 -16.12 -22.52
C PRO A 432 12.53 -16.99 -22.74
N ASN A 433 13.60 -16.65 -22.03
CA ASN A 433 14.85 -17.40 -21.94
C ASN A 433 15.62 -17.59 -23.27
N VAL A 434 15.44 -16.68 -24.23
CA VAL A 434 16.22 -16.59 -25.47
C VAL A 434 16.81 -15.18 -25.60
N GLU A 435 17.81 -15.02 -26.45
CA GLU A 435 18.31 -13.69 -26.84
C GLU A 435 17.18 -12.94 -27.54
N GLN A 436 16.97 -11.68 -27.10
CA GLN A 436 15.90 -10.86 -27.61
C GLN A 436 16.34 -10.07 -28.84
N THR A 437 15.41 -9.81 -29.74
CA THR A 437 15.68 -8.93 -30.88
C THR A 437 15.88 -7.47 -30.40
N PRO A 438 16.60 -6.63 -31.18
CA PRO A 438 16.77 -5.20 -30.83
C PRO A 438 15.44 -4.47 -30.63
N GLU A 439 14.40 -4.84 -31.37
CA GLU A 439 13.05 -4.28 -31.22
C GLU A 439 12.41 -4.67 -29.89
N THR A 440 12.54 -5.95 -29.46
CA THR A 440 12.06 -6.42 -28.16
C THR A 440 12.80 -5.74 -27.02
N LEU A 441 14.14 -5.59 -27.13
CA LEU A 441 14.94 -4.88 -26.14
C LEU A 441 14.51 -3.41 -26.01
N ASN A 442 14.25 -2.73 -27.14
CA ASN A 442 13.70 -1.38 -27.14
C ASN A 442 12.31 -1.35 -26.46
N GLY A 443 11.45 -2.33 -26.73
CA GLY A 443 10.15 -2.47 -26.06
C GLY A 443 10.28 -2.60 -24.54
N ILE A 444 11.24 -3.38 -24.06
CA ILE A 444 11.54 -3.50 -22.62
C ILE A 444 12.03 -2.15 -22.04
N CYS A 445 12.92 -1.45 -22.76
CA CYS A 445 13.39 -0.12 -22.35
C CYS A 445 12.23 0.89 -22.28
N LEU A 446 11.33 0.92 -23.27
CA LEU A 446 10.15 1.78 -23.29
C LEU A 446 9.22 1.51 -22.12
N LEU A 447 9.03 0.24 -21.75
CA LEU A 447 8.20 -0.18 -20.61
C LEU A 447 8.78 0.23 -19.26
N VAL A 448 10.08 0.42 -19.13
CA VAL A 448 10.72 0.86 -17.89
C VAL A 448 10.86 2.38 -17.83
N THR A 449 10.83 3.07 -18.97
CA THR A 449 11.18 4.50 -19.06
C THR A 449 10.03 5.38 -19.59
N MET A 450 9.76 5.36 -20.89
CA MET A 450 8.85 6.30 -21.59
C MET A 450 7.38 6.05 -21.25
N ILE A 451 6.92 4.79 -21.29
CA ILE A 451 5.50 4.47 -21.08
C ILE A 451 5.07 4.84 -19.64
N PRO A 452 5.83 4.48 -18.58
CA PRO A 452 5.52 4.98 -17.25
C PRO A 452 5.59 6.51 -17.15
N ALA A 453 6.56 7.15 -17.81
CA ALA A 453 6.68 8.61 -17.79
C ALA A 453 5.42 9.30 -18.34
N MET A 454 4.79 8.77 -19.39
CA MET A 454 3.52 9.29 -19.92
C MET A 454 2.42 9.29 -18.85
N CYS A 455 2.35 8.25 -18.02
CA CYS A 455 1.42 8.22 -16.88
C CYS A 455 1.66 9.39 -15.92
N CYS A 456 2.92 9.70 -15.60
CA CYS A 456 3.28 10.84 -14.74
C CYS A 456 2.90 12.17 -15.36
N LEU A 457 3.17 12.36 -16.67
CA LEU A 457 2.84 13.60 -17.38
C LEU A 457 1.33 13.86 -17.40
N VAL A 458 0.55 12.83 -17.74
CA VAL A 458 -0.91 12.92 -17.74
C VAL A 458 -1.46 13.14 -16.32
N ALA A 459 -0.93 12.46 -15.31
CA ALA A 459 -1.33 12.66 -13.92
C ALA A 459 -1.00 14.10 -13.44
N GLY A 460 0.17 14.62 -13.79
CA GLY A 460 0.55 16.01 -13.52
C GLY A 460 -0.39 17.01 -14.18
N LEU A 461 -0.74 16.78 -15.47
CA LEU A 461 -1.69 17.59 -16.19
C LEU A 461 -3.09 17.58 -15.54
N VAL A 462 -3.61 16.42 -15.18
CA VAL A 462 -4.88 16.31 -14.45
C VAL A 462 -4.83 17.09 -13.13
N MET A 463 -3.72 16.99 -12.39
CA MET A 463 -3.54 17.74 -11.13
C MET A 463 -3.47 19.27 -11.34
N CYS A 464 -3.06 19.78 -12.52
CA CYS A 464 -3.13 21.21 -12.81
C CYS A 464 -4.56 21.74 -12.74
N PHE A 465 -5.54 20.92 -13.12
CA PHE A 465 -6.97 21.27 -13.08
C PHE A 465 -7.64 20.94 -11.74
N TYR A 466 -6.91 20.38 -10.77
CA TYR A 466 -7.46 20.02 -9.46
C TYR A 466 -7.97 21.27 -8.71
N PRO A 467 -9.26 21.28 -8.27
CA PRO A 467 -9.92 22.50 -7.82
C PRO A 467 -9.58 22.92 -6.38
N LEU A 468 -9.08 21.98 -5.55
CA LEU A 468 -8.78 22.29 -4.15
C LEU A 468 -7.34 22.80 -4.01
N ASN A 469 -7.16 24.13 -4.15
CA ASN A 469 -5.90 24.79 -3.81
C ASN A 469 -5.85 25.11 -2.29
N SER A 470 -4.70 25.59 -1.80
CA SER A 470 -4.48 25.89 -0.38
C SER A 470 -5.47 26.90 0.21
N LYS A 471 -5.92 27.88 -0.60
CA LYS A 471 -6.92 28.86 -0.18
C LYS A 471 -8.27 28.18 0.02
N ARG A 472 -8.71 27.38 -0.95
CA ARG A 472 -9.99 26.67 -0.92
C ARG A 472 -10.06 25.65 0.21
N VAL A 473 -8.96 24.92 0.47
CA VAL A 473 -8.88 23.98 1.59
C VAL A 473 -9.05 24.70 2.93
N ARG A 474 -8.40 25.87 3.13
CA ARG A 474 -8.58 26.67 4.35
C ARG A 474 -10.01 27.20 4.51
N GLU A 475 -10.64 27.61 3.42
CA GLU A 475 -12.05 28.05 3.43
C GLU A 475 -12.98 26.89 3.86
N ILE A 476 -12.73 25.67 3.38
CA ILE A 476 -13.48 24.46 3.74
C ILE A 476 -13.26 24.14 5.23
N GLU A 477 -12.02 24.15 5.69
CA GLU A 477 -11.69 23.93 7.12
C GLU A 477 -12.38 24.93 8.03
N ALA A 478 -12.36 26.21 7.65
CA ALA A 478 -13.02 27.29 8.42
C ALA A 478 -14.55 27.14 8.42
N GLY A 479 -15.15 26.84 7.28
CA GLY A 479 -16.59 26.61 7.14
C GLY A 479 -17.07 25.42 7.98
N LEU A 480 -16.34 24.31 7.98
CA LEU A 480 -16.67 23.15 8.80
C LEU A 480 -16.50 23.41 10.32
N ARG A 481 -15.52 24.25 10.70
CA ARG A 481 -15.36 24.66 12.11
C ARG A 481 -16.55 25.49 12.56
N ALA A 482 -16.90 26.53 11.79
CA ALA A 482 -18.04 27.40 12.11
C ALA A 482 -19.35 26.61 12.18
N ALA A 483 -19.59 25.67 11.28
CA ALA A 483 -20.77 24.81 11.31
C ALA A 483 -20.83 23.95 12.59
N ARG A 484 -19.69 23.37 13.02
CA ARG A 484 -19.61 22.55 14.25
C ARG A 484 -19.75 23.38 15.54
N GLU A 485 -19.25 24.62 15.55
CA GLU A 485 -19.41 25.55 16.67
C GLU A 485 -20.88 25.97 16.81
N ASN A 486 -21.56 26.30 15.72
CA ASN A 486 -22.98 26.65 15.72
C ASN A 486 -23.86 25.48 16.22
N GLU A 487 -23.56 24.24 15.84
CA GLU A 487 -24.28 23.07 16.35
C GLU A 487 -24.03 22.84 17.85
N ALA A 488 -22.82 23.09 18.34
CA ALA A 488 -22.47 22.94 19.76
C ALA A 488 -23.16 24.00 20.63
N HIS A 489 -23.58 25.15 20.07
CA HIS A 489 -24.34 26.19 20.75
C HIS A 489 -25.87 25.99 20.66
N ALA A 490 -26.33 25.17 19.70
CA ALA A 490 -27.78 24.92 19.49
C ALA A 490 -28.32 23.69 20.25
N GLY A 491 -27.43 22.84 20.81
CA GLY A 491 -27.77 21.64 21.60
C GLY A 491 -27.29 21.74 23.03
#